data_de52f0a17fb39b500950ecf87e60cd7e
#
_entry.id   de52f0a17fb39b500950ecf87e60cd7e
#
_cell.length_a   1.000
_cell.length_b   1.000
_cell.length_c   1.000
_cell.angle_alpha   90.00
_cell.angle_beta   90.00
_cell.angle_gamma   90.00
#
_symmetry.space_group_name_H-M   'P 1'
#
loop_
_entity.id
_entity.type
_entity.pdbx_description
1 polymer ?
#
loop_
_entity_poly.entity_id
_entity_poly.type
_entity_poly.pdbx_seq_one_letter_code
_entity_poly.pdbx_strand_id
1 'polypeptide(L)'
;MKKLLGVSYGLAFLAYAMMASGSLPVGVTPTVLNRATFDPFKVKTDHDSLVDFQAKAKSDLDIVVRKHDYLTGASTGWHTHPGPVFITVKEGTLTFYEYDDPTCTPQVVAAGEGYVDTGHGHIGINASLDQSAVDISIILAPVGLPFRGELPAPNPYCGF
;
A
#
# COMPACT_ATOMS: atom_id res chain seq x y z
N MET A 1 32.07 -31.25 -58.41
CA MET A 1 31.24 -30.16 -57.86
C MET A 1 30.68 -30.62 -56.53
N LYS A 2 31.29 -30.18 -55.41
CA LYS A 2 30.84 -30.52 -54.01
C LYS A 2 30.03 -29.35 -53.48
N LYS A 3 28.77 -29.62 -53.13
CA LYS A 3 27.88 -28.64 -52.47
C LYS A 3 28.19 -28.67 -50.97
N LEU A 4 28.63 -27.55 -50.40
CA LEU A 4 28.68 -27.35 -48.95
C LEU A 4 27.25 -27.00 -48.46
N LEU A 5 26.72 -27.80 -47.54
CA LEU A 5 25.53 -27.43 -46.73
C LEU A 5 26.01 -26.57 -45.56
N GLY A 6 25.58 -25.31 -45.55
CA GLY A 6 25.74 -24.43 -44.38
C GLY A 6 24.71 -24.75 -43.34
N VAL A 7 25.16 -25.11 -42.14
CA VAL A 7 24.31 -25.27 -40.95
C VAL A 7 24.26 -23.96 -40.20
N SER A 8 23.11 -23.28 -40.20
CA SER A 8 22.86 -22.08 -39.42
C SER A 8 22.44 -22.47 -38.03
N TYR A 9 23.28 -22.19 -37.03
CA TYR A 9 22.92 -22.28 -35.62
C TYR A 9 22.14 -21.00 -35.20
N GLY A 10 20.83 -21.11 -35.06
CA GLY A 10 20.02 -20.07 -34.48
C GLY A 10 20.23 -20.02 -32.97
N LEU A 11 20.84 -18.97 -32.42
CA LEU A 11 20.84 -18.68 -30.98
C LEU A 11 19.44 -18.27 -30.57
N ALA A 12 18.74 -19.15 -29.86
CA ALA A 12 17.51 -18.79 -29.17
C ALA A 12 17.88 -18.01 -27.89
N PHE A 13 17.65 -16.69 -27.89
CA PHE A 13 17.70 -15.89 -26.68
C PHE A 13 16.47 -16.22 -25.82
N LEU A 14 16.63 -17.01 -24.74
CA LEU A 14 15.63 -17.08 -23.70
C LEU A 14 15.65 -15.76 -22.93
N ALA A 15 14.65 -14.90 -23.19
CA ALA A 15 14.38 -13.76 -22.34
C ALA A 15 13.83 -14.29 -20.99
N TYR A 16 14.66 -14.30 -19.95
CA TYR A 16 14.21 -14.51 -18.59
C TYR A 16 13.47 -13.24 -18.16
N ALA A 17 12.14 -13.29 -18.16
CA ALA A 17 11.34 -12.28 -17.48
C ALA A 17 11.61 -12.43 -15.98
N MET A 18 12.45 -11.56 -15.41
CA MET A 18 12.52 -11.37 -13.97
C MET A 18 11.15 -10.85 -13.52
N MET A 19 10.32 -11.73 -12.99
CA MET A 19 9.15 -11.28 -12.23
C MET A 19 9.69 -10.60 -10.98
N ALA A 20 9.56 -9.29 -10.90
CA ALA A 20 9.80 -8.55 -9.67
C ALA A 20 8.81 -9.10 -8.62
N SER A 21 9.31 -9.89 -7.69
CA SER A 21 8.51 -10.37 -6.57
C SER A 21 8.18 -9.17 -5.69
N GLY A 22 6.89 -8.95 -5.41
CA GLY A 22 6.45 -7.91 -4.50
C GLY A 22 7.09 -8.06 -3.13
N SER A 23 7.25 -6.93 -2.44
CA SER A 23 7.73 -6.90 -1.06
C SER A 23 6.60 -7.41 -0.14
N LEU A 24 6.72 -8.63 0.37
CA LEU A 24 5.67 -9.27 1.17
C LEU A 24 5.62 -8.71 2.60
N PRO A 25 4.43 -8.72 3.24
CA PRO A 25 4.30 -8.37 4.65
C PRO A 25 5.09 -9.34 5.55
N VAL A 26 5.71 -8.82 6.60
CA VAL A 26 6.43 -9.61 7.62
C VAL A 26 5.96 -9.18 8.99
N GLY A 27 5.49 -10.13 9.81
CA GLY A 27 5.09 -9.86 11.20
C GLY A 27 3.83 -9.00 11.36
N VAL A 28 3.03 -8.83 10.30
CA VAL A 28 1.77 -8.08 10.31
C VAL A 28 0.61 -9.05 10.13
N THR A 29 -0.38 -8.95 11.02
CA THR A 29 -1.63 -9.71 10.92
C THR A 29 -2.78 -8.77 10.57
N PRO A 30 -3.30 -8.79 9.32
CA PRO A 30 -4.42 -7.97 8.91
C PRO A 30 -5.76 -8.64 9.26
N THR A 31 -6.73 -7.87 9.74
CA THR A 31 -8.11 -8.31 9.99
C THR A 31 -9.08 -7.32 9.36
N VAL A 32 -9.93 -7.78 8.46
CA VAL A 32 -11.04 -6.97 7.95
C VAL A 32 -12.13 -6.92 9.03
N LEU A 33 -12.40 -5.72 9.54
CA LEU A 33 -13.43 -5.50 10.55
C LEU A 33 -14.81 -5.30 9.91
N ASN A 34 -14.84 -4.60 8.78
CA ASN A 34 -16.07 -4.36 8.01
C ASN A 34 -15.76 -4.04 6.56
N ARG A 35 -16.73 -4.29 5.68
CA ARG A 35 -16.76 -3.83 4.29
C ARG A 35 -18.19 -3.48 3.95
N ALA A 36 -18.43 -2.26 3.47
CA ALA A 36 -19.75 -1.77 3.11
C ALA A 36 -19.69 -1.01 1.78
N THR A 37 -20.69 -1.24 0.93
CA THR A 37 -20.86 -0.53 -0.34
C THR A 37 -21.63 0.75 -0.11
N PHE A 38 -21.17 1.84 -0.72
CA PHE A 38 -21.79 3.14 -0.72
C PHE A 38 -22.17 3.52 -2.15
N ASP A 39 -23.40 4.04 -2.32
CA ASP A 39 -23.81 4.69 -3.55
C ASP A 39 -22.97 5.94 -3.82
N PRO A 40 -22.96 6.49 -5.04
CA PRO A 40 -22.27 7.72 -5.35
C PRO A 40 -22.71 8.85 -4.42
N PHE A 41 -21.75 9.60 -3.88
CA PHE A 41 -22.05 10.68 -2.96
C PHE A 41 -21.20 11.92 -3.20
N LYS A 42 -21.68 13.05 -2.71
CA LYS A 42 -20.92 14.29 -2.56
C LYS A 42 -21.19 14.84 -1.18
N VAL A 43 -20.13 15.00 -0.41
CA VAL A 43 -20.15 15.65 0.91
C VAL A 43 -19.31 16.91 0.83
N LYS A 44 -19.84 17.99 1.34
CA LYS A 44 -19.12 19.24 1.61
C LYS A 44 -19.68 19.80 2.90
N THR A 45 -18.80 20.12 3.84
CA THR A 45 -19.20 20.81 5.08
C THR A 45 -19.61 22.25 4.78
N ASP A 46 -20.52 22.80 5.58
CA ASP A 46 -20.92 24.20 5.48
C ASP A 46 -19.76 25.12 5.91
N HIS A 47 -19.79 26.36 5.43
CA HIS A 47 -18.73 27.34 5.69
C HIS A 47 -18.54 27.69 7.19
N ASP A 48 -19.58 27.47 8.01
CA ASP A 48 -19.54 27.67 9.47
C ASP A 48 -19.10 26.41 10.25
N SER A 49 -18.77 25.31 9.54
CA SER A 49 -18.28 24.08 10.17
C SER A 49 -16.90 24.27 10.73
N LEU A 50 -16.62 23.67 11.91
CA LEU A 50 -15.29 23.69 12.52
C LEU A 50 -14.25 22.87 11.73
N VAL A 51 -14.72 21.98 10.86
CA VAL A 51 -13.88 21.18 9.95
C VAL A 51 -14.29 21.49 8.52
N ASP A 52 -13.40 22.09 7.73
CA ASP A 52 -13.59 22.23 6.28
C ASP A 52 -13.20 20.93 5.59
N PHE A 53 -14.18 20.20 5.08
CA PHE A 53 -13.99 18.90 4.45
C PHE A 53 -14.87 18.74 3.23
N GLN A 54 -14.32 18.17 2.16
CA GLN A 54 -15.11 17.75 1.02
C GLN A 54 -14.63 16.40 0.47
N ALA A 55 -15.59 15.58 0.04
CA ALA A 55 -15.35 14.32 -0.65
C ALA A 55 -16.40 14.10 -1.73
N LYS A 56 -16.02 13.38 -2.79
CA LYS A 56 -16.92 13.01 -3.88
C LYS A 56 -16.57 11.62 -4.41
N ALA A 57 -17.53 10.71 -4.32
CA ALA A 57 -17.54 9.46 -5.07
C ALA A 57 -18.40 9.62 -6.32
N LYS A 58 -17.84 9.30 -7.50
CA LYS A 58 -18.54 9.41 -8.80
C LYS A 58 -19.28 8.14 -9.19
N SER A 59 -18.93 7.01 -8.57
CA SER A 59 -19.52 5.69 -8.74
C SER A 59 -19.62 5.03 -7.38
N ASP A 60 -20.33 3.90 -7.32
CA ASP A 60 -20.36 3.04 -6.15
C ASP A 60 -18.94 2.66 -5.75
N LEU A 61 -18.68 2.58 -4.45
CA LEU A 61 -17.42 2.17 -3.88
C LEU A 61 -17.63 1.37 -2.59
N ASP A 62 -16.65 0.56 -2.25
CA ASP A 62 -16.58 -0.05 -0.93
C ASP A 62 -15.71 0.78 0.01
N ILE A 63 -16.17 0.92 1.24
CA ILE A 63 -15.34 1.33 2.36
C ILE A 63 -14.99 0.09 3.15
N VAL A 64 -13.69 -0.20 3.23
CA VAL A 64 -13.14 -1.35 3.95
C VAL A 64 -12.47 -0.84 5.21
N VAL A 65 -12.90 -1.32 6.37
CA VAL A 65 -12.26 -1.02 7.66
C VAL A 65 -11.40 -2.21 8.04
N ARG A 66 -10.12 -1.98 8.27
CA ARG A 66 -9.15 -3.01 8.67
C ARG A 66 -8.43 -2.63 9.95
N LYS A 67 -8.04 -3.65 10.68
CA LYS A 67 -7.05 -3.58 11.75
C LYS A 67 -5.80 -4.32 11.30
N HIS A 68 -4.63 -3.79 11.64
CA HIS A 68 -3.36 -4.48 11.53
C HIS A 68 -2.71 -4.57 12.91
N ASP A 69 -2.31 -5.78 13.29
CA ASP A 69 -1.49 -6.04 14.46
C ASP A 69 -0.05 -6.24 13.98
N TYR A 70 0.88 -5.40 14.45
CA TYR A 70 2.29 -5.43 14.10
C TYR A 70 3.12 -5.99 15.25
N LEU A 71 3.86 -7.04 14.98
CA LEU A 71 4.93 -7.49 15.89
C LEU A 71 6.07 -6.45 15.88
N THR A 72 7.03 -6.61 16.79
CA THR A 72 8.29 -5.84 16.77
C THR A 72 9.05 -6.07 15.45
N GLY A 73 9.56 -5.01 14.84
CA GLY A 73 10.25 -5.08 13.55
C GLY A 73 9.37 -5.45 12.36
N ALA A 74 8.05 -5.43 12.52
CA ALA A 74 7.11 -5.82 11.47
C ALA A 74 7.01 -4.78 10.36
N SER A 75 6.68 -5.25 9.14
CA SER A 75 6.51 -4.44 7.94
C SER A 75 5.32 -4.91 7.12
N THR A 76 4.54 -3.97 6.58
CA THR A 76 3.45 -4.29 5.63
C THR A 76 3.94 -4.77 4.28
N GLY A 77 5.23 -4.62 3.97
CA GLY A 77 5.72 -4.68 2.59
C GLY A 77 5.22 -3.49 1.76
N TRP A 78 5.92 -3.21 0.66
CA TRP A 78 5.52 -2.16 -0.28
C TRP A 78 4.25 -2.56 -1.02
N HIS A 79 3.26 -1.70 -1.00
CA HIS A 79 1.96 -1.97 -1.61
C HIS A 79 1.22 -0.69 -1.97
N THR A 80 0.20 -0.82 -2.81
CA THR A 80 -0.67 0.26 -3.28
C THR A 80 -2.13 -0.05 -2.98
N HIS A 81 -2.97 0.98 -3.05
CA HIS A 81 -4.41 0.90 -2.92
C HIS A 81 -5.11 1.54 -4.12
N PRO A 82 -6.33 1.09 -4.50
CA PRO A 82 -7.07 1.66 -5.62
C PRO A 82 -7.66 3.06 -5.33
N GLY A 83 -7.58 3.53 -4.10
CA GLY A 83 -8.06 4.81 -3.62
C GLY A 83 -7.33 5.23 -2.35
N PRO A 84 -7.67 6.41 -1.80
CA PRO A 84 -7.03 6.90 -0.58
C PRO A 84 -7.32 6.00 0.62
N VAL A 85 -6.37 5.97 1.55
CA VAL A 85 -6.48 5.26 2.82
C VAL A 85 -6.26 6.24 3.97
N PHE A 86 -7.16 6.23 4.93
CA PHE A 86 -6.99 6.94 6.20
C PHE A 86 -6.55 5.92 7.25
N ILE A 87 -5.40 6.14 7.85
CA ILE A 87 -4.80 5.25 8.85
C ILE A 87 -4.72 5.99 10.17
N THR A 88 -5.17 5.35 11.24
CA THR A 88 -5.01 5.86 12.60
C THR A 88 -4.20 4.86 13.41
N VAL A 89 -3.13 5.29 14.04
CA VAL A 89 -2.35 4.43 14.95
C VAL A 89 -3.07 4.37 16.29
N LYS A 90 -3.48 3.17 16.66
CA LYS A 90 -4.20 2.92 17.93
C LYS A 90 -3.24 2.66 19.09
N GLU A 91 -2.17 1.92 18.82
CA GLU A 91 -1.19 1.51 19.84
C GLU A 91 0.23 1.52 19.24
N GLY A 92 1.21 1.90 20.03
CA GLY A 92 2.61 1.97 19.61
C GLY A 92 2.91 3.16 18.70
N THR A 93 3.90 2.97 17.82
CA THR A 93 4.34 3.97 16.84
C THR A 93 4.66 3.25 15.53
N LEU A 94 4.18 3.78 14.42
CA LEU A 94 4.48 3.29 13.08
C LEU A 94 5.25 4.34 12.29
N THR A 95 6.08 3.89 11.37
CA THR A 95 6.78 4.75 10.41
C THR A 95 6.30 4.38 9.01
N PHE A 96 5.80 5.37 8.28
CA PHE A 96 5.37 5.22 6.89
C PHE A 96 6.37 5.86 5.94
N TYR A 97 6.52 5.27 4.75
CA TYR A 97 7.31 5.81 3.64
C TYR A 97 6.49 5.71 2.36
N GLU A 98 6.52 6.77 1.56
CA GLU A 98 5.85 6.82 0.27
C GLU A 98 6.69 6.12 -0.80
N TYR A 99 6.00 5.42 -1.72
CA TYR A 99 6.66 4.63 -2.76
C TYR A 99 7.38 5.50 -3.80
N ASP A 100 6.83 6.66 -4.09
CA ASP A 100 7.31 7.61 -5.09
C ASP A 100 8.16 8.75 -4.50
N ASP A 101 8.46 8.72 -3.20
CA ASP A 101 9.39 9.66 -2.56
C ASP A 101 10.84 9.20 -2.74
N PRO A 102 11.64 9.86 -3.62
CA PRO A 102 13.03 9.48 -3.86
C PRO A 102 13.96 9.78 -2.67
N THR A 103 13.48 10.50 -1.66
CA THR A 103 14.26 10.86 -0.46
C THR A 103 14.02 9.90 0.69
N CYS A 104 13.03 9.00 0.56
CA CYS A 104 12.62 8.08 1.63
C CYS A 104 12.40 8.80 2.97
N THR A 105 11.64 9.87 2.93
CA THR A 105 11.35 10.67 4.12
C THR A 105 10.42 9.91 5.07
N PRO A 106 10.84 9.59 6.29
CA PRO A 106 10.00 8.88 7.24
C PRO A 106 8.88 9.78 7.77
N GLN A 107 7.66 9.27 7.77
CA GLN A 107 6.51 9.85 8.47
C GLN A 107 6.23 9.01 9.72
N VAL A 108 6.66 9.50 10.87
CA VAL A 108 6.50 8.82 12.16
C VAL A 108 5.15 9.21 12.75
N VAL A 109 4.32 8.21 13.06
CA VAL A 109 2.94 8.38 13.53
C VAL A 109 2.78 7.59 14.83
N ALA A 110 2.50 8.30 15.93
CA ALA A 110 2.31 7.72 17.24
C ALA A 110 0.82 7.39 17.51
N ALA A 111 0.56 6.64 18.57
CA ALA A 111 -0.80 6.34 19.00
C ALA A 111 -1.62 7.63 19.20
N GLY A 112 -2.81 7.68 18.62
CA GLY A 112 -3.70 8.85 18.60
C GLY A 112 -3.51 9.77 17.40
N GLU A 113 -2.49 9.54 16.58
CA GLU A 113 -2.22 10.29 15.35
C GLU A 113 -2.70 9.54 14.10
N GLY A 114 -2.74 10.22 12.96
CA GLY A 114 -3.18 9.68 11.68
C GLY A 114 -2.23 9.97 10.53
N TYR A 115 -2.33 9.12 9.51
CA TYR A 115 -1.62 9.19 8.24
C TYR A 115 -2.62 9.02 7.09
N VAL A 116 -2.42 9.71 5.98
CA VAL A 116 -3.25 9.57 4.78
C VAL A 116 -2.36 9.11 3.63
N ASP A 117 -2.62 7.89 3.13
CA ASP A 117 -2.07 7.41 1.87
C ASP A 117 -2.98 7.83 0.71
N THR A 118 -2.40 8.40 -0.33
CA THR A 118 -3.13 8.85 -1.53
C THR A 118 -3.38 7.73 -2.55
N GLY A 119 -2.86 6.52 -2.29
CA GLY A 119 -2.99 5.35 -3.15
C GLY A 119 -1.80 5.11 -4.09
N HIS A 120 -0.77 5.97 -4.10
CA HIS A 120 0.42 5.81 -4.96
C HIS A 120 1.33 4.67 -4.50
N GLY A 121 1.16 4.21 -3.28
CA GLY A 121 1.89 3.13 -2.66
C GLY A 121 2.73 3.59 -1.48
N HIS A 122 2.80 2.73 -0.49
CA HIS A 122 3.54 2.98 0.74
C HIS A 122 4.02 1.69 1.39
N ILE A 123 4.81 1.84 2.44
CA ILE A 123 5.15 0.79 3.41
C ILE A 123 4.94 1.34 4.82
N GLY A 124 4.36 0.53 5.70
CA GLY A 124 4.24 0.82 7.13
C GLY A 124 5.14 -0.13 7.93
N ILE A 125 5.96 0.42 8.82
CA ILE A 125 6.95 -0.32 9.60
C ILE A 125 6.75 -0.04 11.10
N ASN A 126 6.72 -1.11 11.91
CA ASN A 126 6.96 -1.01 13.34
C ASN A 126 8.48 -1.15 13.59
N ALA A 127 9.17 -0.04 13.71
CA ALA A 127 10.62 -0.04 13.93
C ALA A 127 11.02 -0.33 15.39
N SER A 128 10.06 -0.47 16.32
CA SER A 128 10.33 -0.82 17.71
C SER A 128 10.90 -2.24 17.83
N LEU A 129 11.86 -2.43 18.71
CA LEU A 129 12.45 -3.71 19.02
C LEU A 129 11.80 -4.42 20.21
N ASP A 130 10.94 -3.72 20.95
CA ASP A 130 10.35 -4.19 22.22
C ASP A 130 8.84 -3.99 22.32
N GLN A 131 8.22 -3.20 21.43
CA GLN A 131 6.80 -2.90 21.47
C GLN A 131 6.10 -3.29 20.15
N SER A 132 4.94 -3.91 20.29
CA SER A 132 4.00 -4.09 19.18
C SER A 132 3.28 -2.78 18.85
N ALA A 133 2.65 -2.74 17.68
CA ALA A 133 1.82 -1.61 17.28
C ALA A 133 0.51 -2.09 16.67
N VAL A 134 -0.50 -1.21 16.66
CA VAL A 134 -1.82 -1.49 16.07
C VAL A 134 -2.27 -0.26 15.30
N ASP A 135 -2.72 -0.45 14.06
CA ASP A 135 -3.46 0.55 13.31
C ASP A 135 -4.89 0.12 12.97
N ILE A 136 -5.72 1.12 12.69
CA ILE A 136 -7.02 0.99 12.04
C ILE A 136 -6.97 1.79 10.76
N SER A 137 -7.26 1.14 9.64
CA SER A 137 -7.28 1.77 8.31
C SER A 137 -8.68 1.75 7.70
N ILE A 138 -9.03 2.85 7.03
CA ILE A 138 -10.25 3.02 6.23
C ILE A 138 -9.78 3.14 4.78
N ILE A 139 -10.11 2.14 3.95
CA ILE A 139 -9.65 2.00 2.58
C ILE A 139 -10.85 2.20 1.65
N LEU A 140 -10.72 3.07 0.66
CA LEU A 140 -11.71 3.25 -0.40
C LEU A 140 -11.35 2.36 -1.59
N ALA A 141 -12.26 1.48 -1.99
CA ALA A 141 -11.99 0.47 -3.01
C ALA A 141 -13.14 0.30 -4.00
N PRO A 142 -12.92 -0.21 -5.21
CA PRO A 142 -13.98 -0.61 -6.11
C PRO A 142 -14.84 -1.73 -5.51
N VAL A 143 -16.13 -1.72 -5.81
CA VAL A 143 -17.09 -2.70 -5.26
C VAL A 143 -16.66 -4.13 -5.57
N GLY A 144 -16.53 -4.94 -4.52
CA GLY A 144 -16.23 -6.37 -4.61
C GLY A 144 -14.81 -6.72 -5.08
N LEU A 145 -13.97 -5.74 -5.43
CA LEU A 145 -12.61 -5.99 -5.94
C LEU A 145 -11.55 -5.94 -4.84
N PRO A 146 -10.33 -6.42 -5.13
CA PRO A 146 -9.19 -6.27 -4.24
C PRO A 146 -8.93 -4.79 -3.91
N PHE A 147 -8.53 -4.55 -2.67
CA PHE A 147 -8.23 -3.21 -2.15
C PHE A 147 -6.74 -3.01 -1.82
N ARG A 148 -5.89 -3.96 -2.23
CA ARG A 148 -4.44 -3.92 -2.09
C ARG A 148 -3.78 -4.57 -3.30
N GLY A 149 -2.71 -3.96 -3.80
CA GLY A 149 -1.79 -4.51 -4.80
C GLY A 149 -0.36 -4.49 -4.27
N GLU A 150 0.39 -5.59 -4.40
CA GLU A 150 1.78 -5.66 -3.97
C GLU A 150 2.69 -4.92 -4.94
N LEU A 151 3.69 -4.21 -4.41
CA LEU A 151 4.73 -3.50 -5.17
C LEU A 151 6.10 -4.12 -4.87
N PRO A 152 7.02 -4.14 -5.85
CA PRO A 152 8.42 -4.43 -5.56
C PRO A 152 9.00 -3.31 -4.69
N ALA A 153 10.06 -3.59 -3.93
CA ALA A 153 10.76 -2.52 -3.24
C ALA A 153 11.26 -1.47 -4.25
N PRO A 154 11.09 -0.16 -3.99
CA PRO A 154 11.59 0.87 -4.87
C PRO A 154 13.12 0.84 -4.86
N ASN A 155 13.74 0.66 -6.02
CA ASN A 155 15.18 0.64 -6.17
C ASN A 155 15.63 1.94 -6.86
N PRO A 156 16.61 2.70 -6.32
CA PRO A 156 17.49 2.42 -5.17
C PRO A 156 17.15 3.20 -3.89
N TYR A 157 15.96 3.78 -3.77
CA TYR A 157 15.68 4.89 -2.86
C TYR A 157 15.62 4.49 -1.39
N CYS A 158 14.89 3.44 -1.07
CA CYS A 158 14.75 3.00 0.32
C CYS A 158 15.49 1.67 0.49
N GLY A 159 16.48 1.63 1.36
CA GLY A 159 17.38 0.49 1.56
C GLY A 159 16.76 -0.70 2.33
N PHE A 160 15.44 -0.86 2.30
CA PHE A 160 14.70 -1.92 2.99
C PHE A 160 13.50 -2.44 2.18
#